data_29178ac6fdf994c2ed44793988e10245
#
_entry.id   29178ac6fdf994c2ed44793988e10245
#
_cell.length_a   1.000
_cell.length_b   1.000
_cell.length_c   1.000
_cell.angle_alpha   90.00
_cell.angle_beta   90.00
_cell.angle_gamma   90.00
#
_symmetry.space_group_name_H-M   'P 1'
#
loop_
_entity.id
_entity.type
_entity.pdbx_description
1 polymer ?
#
loop_
_entity_poly.entity_id
_entity_poly.type
_entity_poly.pdbx_seq_one_letter_code
_entity_poly.pdbx_strand_id
1 'polypeptide(L)'
;PIEGKLVALDKDKKIIDKAKSFFKKAKVENKISTIVDDARNSLKSLLKVNSFFDLIFIDADKSNYINYFDFAIKLVKRNGIIIFDNVLWHGDVAKKEIFDNQTEEMRKFNNHIKNDKKIEKTILPLGDGLTICRKL
;
A
#
# COMPACT_ATOMS: atom_id res chain seq x y z
N PRO A 1 -14.08 2.88 12.97
CA PRO A 1 -15.44 2.34 13.21
C PRO A 1 -15.39 1.21 14.22
N ILE A 2 -16.47 1.03 14.98
CA ILE A 2 -16.57 -0.06 15.98
C ILE A 2 -16.41 -1.42 15.29
N GLU A 3 -16.98 -1.59 14.09
CA GLU A 3 -16.94 -2.82 13.28
C GLU A 3 -15.72 -2.90 12.34
N GLY A 4 -14.81 -1.93 12.40
CA GLY A 4 -13.65 -1.89 11.53
C GLY A 4 -12.72 -3.08 11.77
N LYS A 5 -12.20 -3.67 10.67
CA LYS A 5 -11.22 -4.75 10.67
C LYS A 5 -10.00 -4.31 9.87
N LEU A 6 -8.83 -4.78 10.28
CA LEU A 6 -7.55 -4.55 9.61
C LEU A 6 -6.92 -5.89 9.25
N VAL A 7 -6.36 -5.99 8.05
CA VAL A 7 -5.44 -7.07 7.67
C VAL A 7 -4.07 -6.45 7.46
N ALA A 8 -3.09 -6.82 8.27
CA ALA A 8 -1.72 -6.34 8.19
C ALA A 8 -0.82 -7.43 7.58
N LEU A 9 -0.07 -7.05 6.55
CA LEU A 9 0.85 -7.92 5.83
C LEU A 9 2.29 -7.47 6.10
N ASP A 10 3.16 -8.40 6.46
CA ASP A 10 4.60 -8.18 6.52
C ASP A 10 5.31 -9.53 6.32
N LYS A 11 6.48 -9.51 5.66
CA LYS A 11 7.31 -10.71 5.49
C LYS A 11 8.13 -11.04 6.74
N ASP A 12 8.38 -10.07 7.62
CA ASP A 12 9.17 -10.25 8.83
C ASP A 12 8.30 -10.64 10.02
N LYS A 13 8.42 -11.91 10.40
CA LYS A 13 7.73 -12.45 11.57
C LYS A 13 8.04 -11.67 12.87
N LYS A 14 9.26 -11.18 13.04
CA LYS A 14 9.66 -10.44 14.24
C LYS A 14 8.92 -9.10 14.34
N ILE A 15 8.75 -8.41 13.21
CA ILE A 15 7.97 -7.17 13.12
C ILE A 15 6.52 -7.45 13.49
N ILE A 16 5.91 -8.48 12.91
CA ILE A 16 4.53 -8.87 13.23
C ILE A 16 4.37 -9.26 14.71
N ASP A 17 5.28 -10.03 15.28
CA ASP A 17 5.21 -10.43 16.70
C ASP A 17 5.32 -9.19 17.63
N LYS A 18 6.19 -8.24 17.29
CA LYS A 18 6.29 -6.96 17.99
C LYS A 18 5.00 -6.15 17.86
N ALA A 19 4.44 -6.05 16.66
CA ALA A 19 3.17 -5.34 16.40
C ALA A 19 2.02 -5.94 17.22
N LYS A 20 1.90 -7.28 17.28
CA LYS A 20 0.89 -7.97 18.09
C LYS A 20 0.95 -7.60 19.57
N SER A 21 2.16 -7.39 20.10
CA SER A 21 2.32 -6.95 21.51
C SER A 21 1.69 -5.56 21.75
N PHE A 22 1.79 -4.66 20.77
CA PHE A 22 1.16 -3.35 20.84
C PHE A 22 -0.36 -3.42 20.61
N PHE A 23 -0.82 -4.29 19.69
CA PHE A 23 -2.26 -4.50 19.49
C PHE A 23 -2.95 -4.97 20.77
N LYS A 24 -2.30 -5.88 21.51
CA LYS A 24 -2.78 -6.35 22.81
C LYS A 24 -2.79 -5.22 23.87
N LYS A 25 -1.70 -4.42 23.94
CA LYS A 25 -1.66 -3.26 24.86
C LYS A 25 -2.77 -2.24 24.55
N ALA A 26 -3.08 -2.04 23.26
CA ALA A 26 -4.14 -1.13 22.82
C ALA A 26 -5.56 -1.77 22.88
N LYS A 27 -5.68 -3.05 23.24
CA LYS A 27 -6.94 -3.81 23.29
C LYS A 27 -7.68 -3.83 21.94
N VAL A 28 -6.94 -3.93 20.84
CA VAL A 28 -7.49 -3.97 19.46
C VAL A 28 -7.12 -5.25 18.71
N GLU A 29 -6.49 -6.21 19.36
CA GLU A 29 -6.04 -7.46 18.75
C GLU A 29 -7.13 -8.28 18.07
N ASN A 30 -8.38 -8.18 18.56
CA ASN A 30 -9.54 -8.83 17.98
C ASN A 30 -10.02 -8.20 16.66
N LYS A 31 -9.51 -7.01 16.31
CA LYS A 31 -9.81 -6.30 15.07
C LYS A 31 -8.76 -6.46 14.01
N ILE A 32 -7.58 -7.01 14.36
CA ILE A 32 -6.41 -7.03 13.49
C ILE A 32 -6.01 -8.47 13.20
N SER A 33 -6.10 -8.86 11.94
CA SER A 33 -5.53 -10.11 11.42
C SER A 33 -4.17 -9.82 10.81
N THR A 34 -3.21 -10.74 10.99
CA THR A 34 -1.85 -10.58 10.45
C THR A 34 -1.49 -11.75 9.55
N ILE A 35 -0.81 -11.49 8.43
CA ILE A 35 -0.26 -12.50 7.54
C ILE A 35 1.25 -12.27 7.44
N VAL A 36 2.04 -13.33 7.73
CA VAL A 36 3.50 -13.30 7.63
C VAL A 36 3.88 -14.03 6.34
N ASP A 37 4.09 -13.28 5.27
CA ASP A 37 4.49 -13.80 3.95
C ASP A 37 4.92 -12.63 3.05
N ASP A 38 5.52 -12.93 1.89
CA ASP A 38 5.67 -11.95 0.82
C ASP A 38 4.30 -11.35 0.47
N ALA A 39 4.23 -10.02 0.40
CA ALA A 39 2.98 -9.31 0.18
C ALA A 39 2.29 -9.74 -1.13
N ARG A 40 3.05 -10.09 -2.17
CA ARG A 40 2.49 -10.58 -3.46
C ARG A 40 1.74 -11.91 -3.29
N ASN A 41 2.26 -12.81 -2.45
CA ASN A 41 1.60 -14.08 -2.14
C ASN A 41 0.35 -13.85 -1.30
N SER A 42 0.48 -13.01 -0.28
CA SER A 42 -0.64 -12.61 0.59
C SER A 42 -1.78 -11.99 -0.21
N LEU A 43 -1.47 -11.04 -1.11
CA LEU A 43 -2.46 -10.37 -1.95
C LEU A 43 -3.13 -11.33 -2.94
N LYS A 44 -2.38 -12.26 -3.54
CA LYS A 44 -2.94 -13.35 -4.37
C LYS A 44 -3.93 -14.22 -3.58
N SER A 45 -3.58 -14.56 -2.34
CA SER A 45 -4.43 -15.37 -1.47
C SER A 45 -5.72 -14.63 -1.09
N LEU A 46 -5.62 -13.34 -0.78
CA LEU A 46 -6.78 -12.49 -0.50
C LEU A 46 -7.73 -12.37 -1.71
N LEU A 47 -7.19 -12.30 -2.94
CA LEU A 47 -8.01 -12.32 -4.16
C LEU A 47 -8.75 -13.65 -4.34
N LYS A 48 -8.09 -14.78 -4.07
CA LYS A 48 -8.71 -16.11 -4.21
C LYS A 48 -9.92 -16.31 -3.29
N VAL A 49 -9.91 -15.68 -2.12
CA VAL A 49 -11.03 -15.76 -1.16
C VAL A 49 -11.99 -14.58 -1.28
N ASN A 50 -11.91 -13.81 -2.38
CA ASN A 50 -12.78 -12.65 -2.64
C ASN A 50 -12.84 -11.64 -1.49
N SER A 51 -11.70 -11.37 -0.85
CA SER A 51 -11.61 -10.32 0.17
C SER A 51 -11.66 -8.94 -0.49
N PHE A 52 -12.51 -8.05 0.05
CA PHE A 52 -12.61 -6.67 -0.44
C PHE A 52 -12.41 -5.68 0.71
N PHE A 53 -11.74 -4.56 0.39
CA PHE A 53 -11.35 -3.54 1.36
C PHE A 53 -11.91 -2.18 1.00
N ASP A 54 -12.25 -1.39 2.00
CA ASP A 54 -12.65 0.01 1.81
C ASP A 54 -11.43 0.92 1.64
N LEU A 55 -10.30 0.55 2.28
CA LEU A 55 -9.04 1.25 2.20
C LEU A 55 -7.87 0.25 2.18
N ILE A 56 -6.88 0.50 1.33
CA ILE A 56 -5.61 -0.23 1.28
C ILE A 56 -4.48 0.80 1.41
N PHE A 57 -3.61 0.62 2.40
CA PHE A 57 -2.41 1.44 2.60
C PHE A 57 -1.17 0.62 2.25
N ILE A 58 -0.28 1.18 1.43
CA ILE A 58 0.91 0.51 0.91
C ILE A 58 2.14 1.34 1.27
N ASP A 59 2.94 0.81 2.18
CA ASP A 59 4.26 1.29 2.54
C ASP A 59 5.23 0.09 2.57
N ALA A 60 5.62 -0.36 1.40
CA ALA A 60 6.42 -1.55 1.18
C ALA A 60 7.64 -1.25 0.30
N ASP A 61 8.30 -2.29 -0.21
CA ASP A 61 9.43 -2.14 -1.13
C ASP A 61 9.00 -1.48 -2.45
N LYS A 62 9.69 -0.42 -2.82
CA LYS A 62 9.31 0.49 -3.92
C LYS A 62 9.36 -0.19 -5.29
N SER A 63 10.26 -1.13 -5.49
CA SER A 63 10.38 -1.91 -6.74
C SER A 63 9.13 -2.73 -7.09
N ASN A 64 8.25 -2.99 -6.12
CA ASN A 64 7.02 -3.74 -6.33
C ASN A 64 5.74 -2.87 -6.31
N TYR A 65 5.83 -1.55 -6.25
CA TYR A 65 4.66 -0.66 -6.14
C TYR A 65 3.65 -0.83 -7.28
N ILE A 66 4.10 -1.02 -8.51
CA ILE A 66 3.20 -1.31 -9.65
C ILE A 66 2.47 -2.64 -9.43
N ASN A 67 3.19 -3.69 -9.03
CA ASN A 67 2.59 -4.98 -8.73
C ASN A 67 1.56 -4.89 -7.60
N TYR A 68 1.88 -4.14 -6.54
CA TYR A 68 0.95 -3.92 -5.43
C TYR A 68 -0.28 -3.16 -5.87
N PHE A 69 -0.15 -2.16 -6.74
CA PHE A 69 -1.29 -1.45 -7.33
C PHE A 69 -2.19 -2.39 -8.12
N ASP A 70 -1.63 -3.26 -8.97
CA ASP A 70 -2.37 -4.21 -9.79
C ASP A 70 -3.20 -5.22 -8.97
N PHE A 71 -2.72 -5.55 -7.77
CA PHE A 71 -3.51 -6.32 -6.81
C PHE A 71 -4.52 -5.45 -6.07
N ALA A 72 -4.09 -4.30 -5.58
CA ALA A 72 -4.91 -3.41 -4.77
C ALA A 72 -6.15 -2.93 -5.52
N ILE A 73 -6.03 -2.59 -6.82
CA ILE A 73 -7.17 -2.15 -7.63
C ILE A 73 -8.25 -3.25 -7.79
N LYS A 74 -7.87 -4.52 -7.68
CA LYS A 74 -8.81 -5.65 -7.71
C LYS A 74 -9.43 -5.92 -6.33
N LEU A 75 -8.69 -5.66 -5.25
CA LEU A 75 -9.08 -5.91 -3.87
C LEU A 75 -9.86 -4.75 -3.25
N VAL A 76 -9.64 -3.52 -3.73
CA VAL A 76 -10.38 -2.35 -3.23
C VAL A 76 -11.79 -2.33 -3.82
N LYS A 77 -12.78 -1.98 -3.01
CA LYS A 77 -14.17 -1.79 -3.45
C LYS A 77 -14.28 -0.61 -4.41
N ARG A 78 -15.36 -0.54 -5.18
CA ARG A 78 -15.71 0.68 -5.93
C ARG A 78 -15.86 1.86 -4.96
N ASN A 79 -15.33 3.02 -5.33
CA ASN A 79 -15.17 4.21 -4.48
C ASN A 79 -14.24 4.03 -3.27
N GLY A 80 -13.62 2.87 -3.10
CA GLY A 80 -12.61 2.65 -2.07
C GLY A 80 -11.28 3.32 -2.39
N ILE A 81 -10.43 3.43 -1.40
CA ILE A 81 -9.20 4.24 -1.44
C ILE A 81 -7.98 3.34 -1.39
N ILE A 82 -6.99 3.65 -2.23
CA ILE A 82 -5.64 3.09 -2.14
C ILE A 82 -4.68 4.24 -1.86
N ILE A 83 -3.79 4.08 -0.87
CA ILE A 83 -2.79 5.07 -0.50
C ILE A 83 -1.40 4.45 -0.64
N PHE A 84 -0.49 5.17 -1.29
CA PHE A 84 0.93 4.81 -1.40
C PHE A 84 1.77 5.86 -0.69
N ASP A 85 2.70 5.41 0.16
CA ASP A 85 3.61 6.30 0.88
C ASP A 85 4.96 6.48 0.15
N ASN A 86 5.64 7.58 0.46
CA ASN A 86 6.97 7.98 -0.03
C ASN A 86 7.08 8.11 -1.57
N VAL A 87 6.05 8.64 -2.21
CA VAL A 87 6.00 8.73 -3.68
C VAL A 87 6.82 9.88 -4.25
N LEU A 88 7.25 10.84 -3.43
CA LEU A 88 8.16 11.93 -3.82
C LEU A 88 9.64 11.55 -3.69
N TRP A 89 9.95 10.52 -2.89
CA TRP A 89 11.27 9.93 -2.73
C TRP A 89 12.34 11.01 -2.46
N HIS A 90 12.19 11.72 -1.33
CA HIS A 90 13.03 12.86 -0.92
C HIS A 90 13.10 13.99 -1.96
N GLY A 91 12.13 14.06 -2.87
CA GLY A 91 12.10 14.99 -3.99
C GLY A 91 12.96 14.53 -5.19
N ASP A 92 13.62 13.39 -5.11
CA ASP A 92 14.56 12.91 -6.14
C ASP A 92 13.85 12.51 -7.44
N VAL A 93 12.56 12.16 -7.38
CA VAL A 93 11.76 11.91 -8.59
C VAL A 93 11.70 13.11 -9.53
N ALA A 94 11.86 14.34 -9.02
CA ALA A 94 11.84 15.57 -9.81
C ALA A 94 13.22 16.01 -10.33
N LYS A 95 14.32 15.46 -9.80
CA LYS A 95 15.69 15.81 -10.14
C LYS A 95 16.17 14.97 -11.32
N LYS A 96 16.38 15.59 -12.47
CA LYS A 96 16.75 14.90 -13.72
C LYS A 96 18.12 14.22 -13.68
N GLU A 97 19.00 14.66 -12.81
CA GLU A 97 20.38 14.17 -12.64
C GLU A 97 20.49 12.91 -11.77
N ILE A 98 19.40 12.49 -11.09
CA ILE A 98 19.41 11.30 -10.22
C ILE A 98 18.85 10.11 -10.99
N PHE A 99 19.66 9.04 -11.11
CA PHE A 99 19.36 7.83 -11.89
C PHE A 99 19.53 6.55 -11.07
N ASP A 100 19.48 6.60 -9.73
CA ASP A 100 19.50 5.38 -8.95
C ASP A 100 18.23 4.54 -9.17
N ASN A 101 18.37 3.24 -8.89
CA ASN A 101 17.35 2.26 -9.22
C ASN A 101 16.02 2.53 -8.52
N GLN A 102 16.05 3.00 -7.27
CA GLN A 102 14.82 3.24 -6.47
C GLN A 102 14.08 4.49 -6.96
N THR A 103 14.81 5.54 -7.28
CA THR A 103 14.24 6.76 -7.89
C THR A 103 13.59 6.45 -9.24
N GLU A 104 14.24 5.63 -10.09
CA GLU A 104 13.67 5.23 -11.37
C GLU A 104 12.41 4.36 -11.21
N GLU A 105 12.40 3.41 -10.28
CA GLU A 105 11.20 2.61 -9.99
C GLU A 105 10.05 3.50 -9.50
N MET A 106 10.33 4.51 -8.67
CA MET A 106 9.31 5.44 -8.21
C MET A 106 8.79 6.35 -9.33
N ARG A 107 9.64 6.81 -10.24
CA ARG A 107 9.21 7.55 -11.45
C ARG A 107 8.30 6.70 -12.33
N LYS A 108 8.66 5.43 -12.56
CA LYS A 108 7.84 4.48 -13.31
C LYS A 108 6.47 4.29 -12.65
N PHE A 109 6.46 4.09 -11.34
CA PHE A 109 5.21 3.96 -10.58
C PHE A 109 4.35 5.23 -10.69
N ASN A 110 4.92 6.41 -10.46
CA ASN A 110 4.18 7.68 -10.54
C ASN A 110 3.60 7.91 -11.94
N ASN A 111 4.35 7.56 -12.99
CA ASN A 111 3.88 7.64 -14.37
C ASN A 111 2.77 6.60 -14.66
N HIS A 112 2.89 5.39 -14.13
CA HIS A 112 1.87 4.35 -14.23
C HIS A 112 0.55 4.82 -13.62
N ILE A 113 0.57 5.32 -12.39
CA ILE A 113 -0.61 5.86 -11.70
C ILE A 113 -1.20 7.06 -12.46
N LYS A 114 -0.35 7.98 -12.93
CA LYS A 114 -0.78 9.15 -13.71
C LYS A 114 -1.64 8.77 -14.90
N ASN A 115 -1.31 7.69 -15.58
CA ASN A 115 -1.95 7.27 -16.83
C ASN A 115 -3.13 6.31 -16.63
N ASP A 116 -3.32 5.75 -15.43
CA ASP A 116 -4.43 4.83 -15.18
C ASP A 116 -5.78 5.56 -15.17
N LYS A 117 -6.75 5.02 -15.91
CA LYS A 117 -8.10 5.59 -16.09
C LYS A 117 -9.15 4.98 -15.16
N LYS A 118 -8.78 3.97 -14.37
CA LYS A 118 -9.70 3.28 -13.45
C LYS A 118 -9.79 3.97 -12.09
N ILE A 119 -9.00 5.03 -11.90
CA ILE A 119 -8.87 5.74 -10.63
C ILE A 119 -8.92 7.25 -10.82
N GLU A 120 -9.49 7.95 -9.87
CA GLU A 120 -9.13 9.32 -9.56
C GLU A 120 -7.93 9.32 -8.64
N LYS A 121 -7.01 10.24 -8.81
CA LYS A 121 -5.76 10.30 -8.06
C LYS A 121 -5.33 11.72 -7.76
N THR A 122 -4.65 11.86 -6.62
CA THR A 122 -3.96 13.08 -6.21
C THR A 122 -2.70 12.72 -5.45
N ILE A 123 -1.73 13.64 -5.44
CA ILE A 123 -0.55 13.55 -4.57
C ILE A 123 -0.67 14.63 -3.51
N LEU A 124 -0.59 14.23 -2.25
CA LEU A 124 -0.46 15.14 -1.12
C LEU A 124 1.02 15.24 -0.75
N PRO A 125 1.61 16.45 -0.72
CA PRO A 125 2.99 16.67 -0.31
C PRO A 125 3.11 16.66 1.23
N LEU A 126 2.65 15.58 1.85
CA LEU A 126 2.72 15.34 3.28
C LEU A 126 3.81 14.30 3.55
N GLY A 127 4.76 14.62 4.44
CA GLY A 127 5.94 13.78 4.63
C GLY A 127 6.74 13.65 3.33
N ASP A 128 7.00 12.42 2.90
CA ASP A 128 7.68 12.12 1.63
C ASP A 128 6.70 11.86 0.47
N GLY A 129 5.49 12.42 0.58
CA GLY A 129 4.43 12.36 -0.43
C GLY A 129 3.54 11.13 -0.33
N LEU A 130 2.24 11.37 -0.33
CA LEU A 130 1.21 10.33 -0.38
C LEU A 130 0.46 10.41 -1.71
N THR A 131 0.48 9.32 -2.49
CA THR A 131 -0.48 9.18 -3.60
C THR A 131 -1.75 8.56 -3.08
N ILE A 132 -2.87 9.25 -3.29
CA ILE A 132 -4.22 8.77 -2.94
C ILE A 132 -4.96 8.48 -4.22
N CYS A 133 -5.44 7.25 -4.37
CA CYS A 133 -6.23 6.77 -5.51
C CYS A 133 -7.62 6.36 -5.03
N ARG A 134 -8.67 6.86 -5.69
CA ARG A 134 -10.06 6.41 -5.53
C ARG A 134 -10.44 5.56 -6.74
N LYS A 135 -10.88 4.33 -6.52
CA LYS A 135 -11.38 3.46 -7.61
C LYS A 135 -12.72 3.96 -8.15
N LEU A 136 -12.84 4.05 -9.46
CA LEU A 136 -14.06 4.45 -10.17
C LEU A 136 -15.08 3.31 -10.30
#